data_30f9dfc191a2dac07b6b4705fbb4afdd
#
_entry.id   30f9dfc191a2dac07b6b4705fbb4afdd
#
_cell.length_a   1.000
_cell.length_b   1.000
_cell.length_c   1.000
_cell.angle_alpha   90.00
_cell.angle_beta   90.00
_cell.angle_gamma   90.00
#
_symmetry.space_group_name_H-M   'P 1'
#
loop_
_entity.id
_entity.type
_entity.pdbx_description
1 polymer ?
#
loop_
_entity_poly.entity_id
_entity_poly.type
_entity_poly.pdbx_seq_one_letter_code
_entity_poly.pdbx_strand_id
1 'polypeptide(L)'
;MENALDSRDLCAAYYDANAEEYSAATLQIDMNALRSRFLSNVPPCARILDAGCGSGRDTVAFLRRGYSVAAFDASAKMAGCASRYTGQRCAVLRFQDMAFEREFDAVWSCAALLHVPKSEMSDVLDRMVRALKPGGVAYFSFIEGNDEHASSDGRFYNSYTAESLRELLHYVGGVREVDCWTSFGDPDSPRQAPWLNMIIQRITP
;
A
#
# COMPACT_ATOMS: atom_id res chain seq x y z
N MET A 1 -32.34 13.68 2.61
CA MET A 1 -31.60 12.45 2.27
C MET A 1 -30.12 12.76 2.55
N GLU A 2 -29.62 12.35 3.71
CA GLU A 2 -28.21 12.41 4.01
C GLU A 2 -27.48 11.51 2.99
N ASN A 3 -26.59 12.10 2.21
CA ASN A 3 -25.66 11.33 1.40
C ASN A 3 -24.83 10.48 2.37
N ALA A 4 -25.07 9.19 2.43
CA ALA A 4 -24.16 8.27 3.11
C ALA A 4 -22.77 8.48 2.50
N LEU A 5 -21.81 8.91 3.32
CA LEU A 5 -20.43 9.05 2.89
C LEU A 5 -19.96 7.71 2.31
N ASP A 6 -19.31 7.74 1.17
CA ASP A 6 -18.71 6.58 0.56
C ASP A 6 -17.66 5.98 1.53
N SER A 7 -17.54 4.66 1.59
CA SER A 7 -16.56 3.97 2.45
C SER A 7 -15.14 4.50 2.27
N ARG A 8 -14.81 4.99 1.07
CA ARG A 8 -13.56 5.66 0.71
C ARG A 8 -13.36 6.97 1.45
N ASP A 9 -14.41 7.77 1.55
CA ASP A 9 -14.38 9.07 2.24
C ASP A 9 -14.32 8.88 3.76
N LEU A 10 -14.92 7.81 4.27
CA LEU A 10 -14.87 7.47 5.71
C LEU A 10 -13.44 7.09 6.14
N CYS A 11 -12.71 6.28 5.35
CA CYS A 11 -11.32 5.95 5.65
C CYS A 11 -10.42 7.19 5.64
N ALA A 12 -10.52 8.04 4.60
CA ALA A 12 -9.75 9.28 4.53
C ALA A 12 -10.07 10.22 5.70
N ALA A 13 -11.35 10.35 6.08
CA ALA A 13 -11.78 11.17 7.22
C ALA A 13 -11.21 10.66 8.55
N TYR A 14 -11.20 9.32 8.76
CA TYR A 14 -10.57 8.74 9.96
C TYR A 14 -9.08 9.12 10.04
N TYR A 15 -8.34 8.92 8.96
CA TYR A 15 -6.92 9.24 8.92
C TYR A 15 -6.63 10.73 9.01
N ASP A 16 -7.51 11.59 8.46
CA ASP A 16 -7.41 13.02 8.65
C ASP A 16 -7.62 13.43 10.13
N ALA A 17 -8.58 12.80 10.82
CA ALA A 17 -8.86 13.10 12.22
C ALA A 17 -7.73 12.62 13.17
N ASN A 18 -7.02 11.54 12.82
CA ASN A 18 -6.07 10.87 13.72
C ASN A 18 -4.60 10.95 13.21
N ALA A 19 -4.29 11.80 12.23
CA ALA A 19 -3.02 11.76 11.49
C ALA A 19 -1.78 11.87 12.35
N GLU A 20 -1.73 12.78 13.33
CA GLU A 20 -0.55 13.00 14.17
C GLU A 20 -0.30 11.81 15.12
N GLU A 21 -1.35 11.32 15.78
CA GLU A 21 -1.25 10.16 16.68
C GLU A 21 -0.88 8.88 15.91
N TYR A 22 -1.55 8.64 14.79
CA TYR A 22 -1.29 7.49 13.93
C TYR A 22 0.14 7.54 13.37
N SER A 23 0.62 8.73 12.96
CA SER A 23 1.98 8.89 12.48
C SER A 23 2.99 8.59 13.58
N ALA A 24 2.80 9.13 14.80
CA ALA A 24 3.70 8.86 15.92
C ALA A 24 3.80 7.36 16.24
N ALA A 25 2.66 6.66 16.25
CA ALA A 25 2.62 5.23 16.52
C ALA A 25 3.29 4.40 15.41
N THR A 26 2.99 4.70 14.14
CA THR A 26 3.49 3.88 13.01
C THR A 26 4.95 4.11 12.68
N LEU A 27 5.51 5.28 12.95
CA LEU A 27 6.94 5.57 12.75
C LEU A 27 7.87 4.68 13.58
N GLN A 28 7.39 4.13 14.70
CA GLN A 28 8.18 3.26 15.59
C GLN A 28 8.18 1.78 15.16
N ILE A 29 7.33 1.40 14.22
CA ILE A 29 7.22 -0.01 13.80
C ILE A 29 8.41 -0.40 12.93
N ASP A 30 9.13 -1.46 13.31
CA ASP A 30 10.23 -1.98 12.51
C ASP A 30 9.71 -2.79 11.31
N MET A 31 9.98 -2.27 10.10
CA MET A 31 9.65 -2.90 8.84
C MET A 31 10.89 -3.36 8.06
N ASN A 32 12.06 -3.44 8.70
CA ASN A 32 13.32 -3.72 8.01
C ASN A 32 13.32 -5.06 7.28
N ALA A 33 12.76 -6.10 7.88
CA ALA A 33 12.67 -7.43 7.28
C ALA A 33 11.84 -7.42 5.98
N LEU A 34 10.65 -6.79 6.02
CA LEU A 34 9.77 -6.69 4.85
C LEU A 34 10.39 -5.83 3.75
N ARG A 35 10.94 -4.65 4.11
CA ARG A 35 11.64 -3.80 3.14
C ARG A 35 12.84 -4.49 2.50
N SER A 36 13.64 -5.23 3.27
CA SER A 36 14.80 -5.96 2.74
C SER A 36 14.38 -7.05 1.77
N ARG A 37 13.30 -7.80 2.07
CA ARG A 37 12.74 -8.83 1.19
C ARG A 37 12.21 -8.24 -0.11
N PHE A 38 11.52 -7.10 -0.05
CA PHE A 38 11.09 -6.37 -1.24
C PHE A 38 12.28 -5.86 -2.06
N LEU A 39 13.23 -5.18 -1.41
CA LEU A 39 14.37 -4.55 -2.08
C LEU A 39 15.33 -5.56 -2.72
N SER A 40 15.32 -6.83 -2.32
CA SER A 40 16.10 -7.89 -3.01
C SER A 40 15.64 -8.13 -4.46
N ASN A 41 14.45 -7.63 -4.82
CA ASN A 41 13.90 -7.69 -6.17
C ASN A 41 13.93 -6.34 -6.91
N VAL A 42 14.50 -5.31 -6.30
CA VAL A 42 14.52 -3.93 -6.82
C VAL A 42 15.95 -3.54 -7.18
N PRO A 43 16.22 -3.05 -8.41
CA PRO A 43 17.55 -2.61 -8.78
C PRO A 43 18.06 -1.47 -7.88
N PRO A 44 19.37 -1.33 -7.70
CA PRO A 44 19.95 -0.15 -7.04
C PRO A 44 19.52 1.16 -7.72
N CYS A 45 19.33 2.21 -6.94
CA CYS A 45 18.94 3.54 -7.43
C CYS A 45 17.62 3.59 -8.22
N ALA A 46 16.78 2.58 -8.08
CA ALA A 46 15.47 2.52 -8.73
C ALA A 46 14.54 3.67 -8.28
N ARG A 47 13.53 3.94 -9.11
CA ARG A 47 12.42 4.82 -8.76
C ARG A 47 11.28 4.02 -8.16
N ILE A 48 10.97 4.26 -6.90
CA ILE A 48 9.93 3.56 -6.12
C ILE A 48 8.71 4.47 -5.97
N LEU A 49 7.51 3.92 -6.10
CA LEU A 49 6.26 4.55 -5.68
C LEU A 49 5.85 3.97 -4.32
N ASP A 50 5.74 4.82 -3.30
CA ASP A 50 5.16 4.47 -1.99
C ASP A 50 3.67 4.85 -2.02
N ALA A 51 2.83 3.86 -2.29
CA ALA A 51 1.41 4.00 -2.57
C ALA A 51 0.58 3.75 -1.30
N GLY A 52 -0.02 4.82 -0.76
CA GLY A 52 -0.61 4.84 0.58
C GLY A 52 0.48 4.96 1.65
N CYS A 53 1.31 6.00 1.53
CA CYS A 53 2.55 6.15 2.31
C CYS A 53 2.34 6.42 3.80
N GLY A 54 1.12 6.74 4.22
CA GLY A 54 0.79 7.00 5.62
C GLY A 54 1.69 8.08 6.24
N SER A 55 2.41 7.72 7.29
CA SER A 55 3.36 8.61 7.99
C SER A 55 4.65 8.94 7.21
N GLY A 56 4.90 8.28 6.07
CA GLY A 56 6.15 8.39 5.32
C GLY A 56 7.31 7.55 5.86
N ARG A 57 7.02 6.62 6.80
CA ARG A 57 8.00 5.71 7.41
C ARG A 57 8.82 4.96 6.37
N ASP A 58 8.16 4.35 5.41
CA ASP A 58 8.82 3.54 4.38
C ASP A 58 9.45 4.41 3.31
N THR A 59 8.81 5.52 2.92
CA THR A 59 9.38 6.55 2.04
C THR A 59 10.76 6.98 2.53
N VAL A 60 10.90 7.41 3.80
CA VAL A 60 12.19 7.87 4.33
C VAL A 60 13.23 6.74 4.38
N ALA A 61 12.79 5.51 4.63
CA ALA A 61 13.68 4.35 4.66
C ALA A 61 14.25 4.03 3.26
N PHE A 62 13.46 4.19 2.20
CA PHE A 62 13.92 4.03 0.82
C PHE A 62 14.84 5.18 0.40
N LEU A 63 14.48 6.44 0.70
CA LEU A 63 15.34 7.61 0.44
C LEU A 63 16.72 7.46 1.08
N ARG A 64 16.81 7.04 2.35
CA ARG A 64 18.07 6.80 3.06
C ARG A 64 18.93 5.70 2.43
N ARG A 65 18.32 4.79 1.68
CA ARG A 65 19.01 3.73 0.92
C ARG A 65 19.39 4.14 -0.49
N GLY A 66 19.16 5.42 -0.88
CA GLY A 66 19.56 5.96 -2.18
C GLY A 66 18.56 5.74 -3.31
N TYR A 67 17.32 5.34 -3.00
CA TYR A 67 16.26 5.24 -3.99
C TYR A 67 15.60 6.59 -4.26
N SER A 68 15.12 6.81 -5.48
CA SER A 68 14.22 7.93 -5.78
C SER A 68 12.80 7.51 -5.43
N VAL A 69 12.08 8.30 -4.61
CA VAL A 69 10.75 7.92 -4.15
C VAL A 69 9.73 8.97 -4.52
N ALA A 70 8.63 8.56 -5.15
CA ALA A 70 7.38 9.31 -5.17
C ALA A 70 6.44 8.68 -4.14
N ALA A 71 5.65 9.49 -3.44
CA ALA A 71 4.75 9.01 -2.40
C ALA A 71 3.40 9.73 -2.47
N PHE A 72 2.34 9.00 -2.13
CA PHE A 72 1.01 9.58 -1.99
C PHE A 72 0.20 8.89 -0.89
N ASP A 73 -0.78 9.63 -0.39
CA ASP A 73 -1.82 9.11 0.51
C ASP A 73 -3.17 9.76 0.18
N ALA A 74 -4.26 9.05 0.43
CA ALA A 74 -5.60 9.59 0.19
C ALA A 74 -6.00 10.65 1.23
N SER A 75 -5.48 10.55 2.47
CA SER A 75 -5.67 11.53 3.52
C SER A 75 -4.74 12.72 3.30
N ALA A 76 -5.32 13.92 3.23
CA ALA A 76 -4.54 15.16 3.10
C ALA A 76 -3.66 15.43 4.33
N LYS A 77 -4.13 15.05 5.51
CA LYS A 77 -3.37 15.21 6.76
C LYS A 77 -2.20 14.21 6.83
N MET A 78 -2.42 12.95 6.44
CA MET A 78 -1.35 11.95 6.37
C MET A 78 -0.28 12.36 5.35
N ALA A 79 -0.68 12.76 4.14
CA ALA A 79 0.25 13.29 3.13
C ALA A 79 1.04 14.50 3.64
N GLY A 80 0.41 15.37 4.44
CA GLY A 80 1.06 16.48 5.12
C GLY A 80 2.08 16.03 6.18
N CYS A 81 1.74 15.05 7.02
CA CYS A 81 2.65 14.44 8.00
C CYS A 81 3.84 13.80 7.30
N ALA A 82 3.57 12.98 6.28
CA ALA A 82 4.61 12.34 5.48
C ALA A 82 5.53 13.36 4.82
N SER A 83 4.99 14.45 4.26
CA SER A 83 5.80 15.51 3.64
C SER A 83 6.73 16.17 4.65
N ARG A 84 6.27 16.47 5.85
CA ARG A 84 7.11 17.03 6.92
C ARG A 84 8.20 16.06 7.35
N TYR A 85 7.85 14.79 7.51
CA TYR A 85 8.78 13.77 8.01
C TYR A 85 9.85 13.38 6.99
N THR A 86 9.47 13.26 5.71
CA THR A 86 10.38 12.85 4.63
C THR A 86 11.22 13.99 4.05
N GLY A 87 10.80 15.22 4.26
CA GLY A 87 11.42 16.41 3.64
C GLY A 87 11.12 16.56 2.14
N GLN A 88 10.18 15.77 1.59
CA GLN A 88 9.74 15.86 0.20
C GLN A 88 8.21 15.93 0.12
N ARG A 89 7.68 16.37 -1.00
CA ARG A 89 6.24 16.41 -1.23
C ARG A 89 5.68 14.99 -1.37
N CYS A 90 4.73 14.63 -0.50
CA CYS A 90 3.84 13.50 -0.68
C CYS A 90 2.51 14.01 -1.26
N ALA A 91 2.03 13.40 -2.32
CA ALA A 91 0.83 13.87 -3.00
C ALA A 91 -0.43 13.44 -2.24
N VAL A 92 -1.50 14.23 -2.35
CA VAL A 92 -2.84 13.77 -1.97
C VAL A 92 -3.45 13.11 -3.20
N LEU A 93 -3.63 11.78 -3.16
CA LEU A 93 -4.10 11.00 -4.29
C LEU A 93 -4.77 9.72 -3.78
N ARG A 94 -5.86 9.31 -4.41
CA ARG A 94 -6.47 7.99 -4.16
C ARG A 94 -5.89 6.95 -5.10
N PHE A 95 -5.93 5.68 -4.73
CA PHE A 95 -5.55 4.57 -5.61
C PHE A 95 -6.35 4.58 -6.92
N GLN A 96 -7.63 4.88 -6.85
CA GLN A 96 -8.55 4.94 -7.99
C GLN A 96 -8.19 6.05 -9.00
N ASP A 97 -7.49 7.08 -8.55
CA ASP A 97 -7.11 8.25 -9.36
C ASP A 97 -5.68 8.15 -9.91
N MET A 98 -4.97 7.04 -9.63
CA MET A 98 -3.63 6.81 -10.21
C MET A 98 -3.70 6.78 -11.74
N ALA A 99 -2.84 7.58 -12.38
CA ALA A 99 -2.71 7.67 -13.83
C ALA A 99 -1.24 7.54 -14.29
N PHE A 100 -0.41 6.88 -13.50
CA PHE A 100 1.00 6.65 -13.82
C PHE A 100 1.14 5.57 -14.90
N GLU A 101 2.05 5.78 -15.87
CA GLU A 101 2.27 4.86 -16.97
C GLU A 101 3.78 4.56 -17.12
N ARG A 102 4.20 3.36 -16.73
CA ARG A 102 5.58 2.87 -16.87
C ARG A 102 6.65 3.81 -16.26
N GLU A 103 6.33 4.40 -15.11
CA GLU A 103 7.20 5.37 -14.48
C GLU A 103 8.12 4.78 -13.42
N PHE A 104 7.69 3.69 -12.77
CA PHE A 104 8.36 3.15 -11.58
C PHE A 104 9.01 1.80 -11.85
N ASP A 105 10.19 1.62 -11.27
CA ASP A 105 10.87 0.33 -11.24
C ASP A 105 10.24 -0.57 -10.18
N ALA A 106 9.63 0.04 -9.15
CA ALA A 106 8.96 -0.70 -8.10
C ALA A 106 7.80 0.11 -7.49
N VAL A 107 6.78 -0.60 -6.96
CA VAL A 107 5.66 -0.05 -6.19
C VAL A 107 5.62 -0.75 -4.83
N TRP A 108 5.53 0.03 -3.77
CA TRP A 108 5.36 -0.44 -2.40
C TRP A 108 4.00 0.03 -1.88
N SER A 109 3.17 -0.89 -1.40
CA SER A 109 1.88 -0.58 -0.78
C SER A 109 1.67 -1.46 0.46
N CYS A 110 2.17 -0.97 1.59
CA CYS A 110 2.17 -1.70 2.84
C CYS A 110 0.94 -1.34 3.68
N ALA A 111 0.07 -2.30 3.95
CA ALA A 111 -1.13 -2.12 4.77
C ALA A 111 -2.02 -0.94 4.33
N ALA A 112 -2.14 -0.70 3.03
CA ALA A 112 -2.91 0.42 2.48
C ALA A 112 -4.06 -0.05 1.57
N LEU A 113 -3.83 -1.01 0.68
CA LEU A 113 -4.86 -1.55 -0.22
C LEU A 113 -6.04 -2.21 0.52
N LEU A 114 -5.83 -2.63 1.75
CA LEU A 114 -6.89 -3.21 2.58
C LEU A 114 -8.07 -2.25 2.86
N HIS A 115 -7.92 -0.97 2.51
CA HIS A 115 -8.99 0.04 2.60
C HIS A 115 -9.73 0.27 1.27
N VAL A 116 -9.35 -0.44 0.21
CA VAL A 116 -10.02 -0.39 -1.09
C VAL A 116 -11.11 -1.46 -1.14
N PRO A 117 -12.36 -1.15 -1.54
CA PRO A 117 -13.40 -2.17 -1.71
C PRO A 117 -12.99 -3.26 -2.70
N LYS A 118 -13.39 -4.50 -2.45
CA LYS A 118 -13.11 -5.65 -3.34
C LYS A 118 -13.65 -5.41 -4.76
N SER A 119 -14.78 -4.72 -4.87
CA SER A 119 -15.39 -4.35 -6.15
C SER A 119 -14.52 -3.43 -7.03
N GLU A 120 -13.56 -2.71 -6.42
CA GLU A 120 -12.66 -1.77 -7.10
C GLU A 120 -11.22 -2.30 -7.19
N MET A 121 -10.93 -3.40 -6.50
CA MET A 121 -9.55 -3.87 -6.33
C MET A 121 -8.90 -4.27 -7.65
N SER A 122 -9.64 -4.86 -8.58
CA SER A 122 -9.10 -5.21 -9.91
C SER A 122 -8.61 -3.99 -10.67
N ASP A 123 -9.40 -2.91 -10.68
CA ASP A 123 -9.03 -1.66 -11.36
C ASP A 123 -7.83 -0.98 -10.69
N VAL A 124 -7.77 -1.01 -9.35
CA VAL A 124 -6.65 -0.46 -8.59
C VAL A 124 -5.36 -1.24 -8.86
N LEU A 125 -5.42 -2.57 -8.85
CA LEU A 125 -4.25 -3.40 -9.18
C LEU A 125 -3.80 -3.22 -10.62
N ASP A 126 -4.72 -3.09 -11.59
CA ASP A 126 -4.37 -2.77 -12.98
C ASP A 126 -3.64 -1.43 -13.08
N ARG A 127 -4.10 -0.39 -12.37
CA ARG A 127 -3.41 0.91 -12.31
C ARG A 127 -2.01 0.79 -11.70
N MET A 128 -1.83 -0.03 -10.65
CA MET A 128 -0.51 -0.30 -10.07
C MET A 128 0.41 -1.00 -11.07
N VAL A 129 -0.10 -2.00 -11.78
CA VAL A 129 0.66 -2.72 -12.82
C VAL A 129 1.04 -1.79 -13.97
N ARG A 130 0.13 -0.90 -14.42
CA ARG A 130 0.45 0.11 -15.44
C ARG A 130 1.51 1.10 -14.99
N ALA A 131 1.51 1.48 -13.72
CA ALA A 131 2.52 2.38 -13.15
C ALA A 131 3.94 1.80 -13.21
N LEU A 132 4.07 0.45 -13.19
CA LEU A 132 5.37 -0.23 -13.27
C LEU A 132 5.93 -0.17 -14.69
N LYS A 133 7.24 -0.03 -14.79
CA LYS A 133 8.01 -0.33 -16.01
C LYS A 133 7.93 -1.84 -16.32
N PRO A 134 8.17 -2.27 -17.57
CA PRO A 134 8.35 -3.69 -17.87
C PRO A 134 9.41 -4.34 -16.96
N GLY A 135 9.08 -5.47 -16.35
CA GLY A 135 9.95 -6.15 -15.39
C GLY A 135 9.97 -5.55 -13.98
N GLY A 136 9.29 -4.42 -13.76
CA GLY A 136 9.16 -3.80 -12.45
C GLY A 136 8.34 -4.65 -11.47
N VAL A 137 8.54 -4.46 -10.17
CA VAL A 137 7.92 -5.27 -9.12
C VAL A 137 6.97 -4.45 -8.25
N ALA A 138 5.90 -5.07 -7.74
CA ALA A 138 5.05 -4.46 -6.71
C ALA A 138 4.97 -5.36 -5.49
N TYR A 139 5.02 -4.74 -4.32
CA TYR A 139 4.69 -5.35 -3.03
C TYR A 139 3.40 -4.76 -2.49
N PHE A 140 2.57 -5.61 -1.92
CA PHE A 140 1.40 -5.21 -1.14
C PHE A 140 1.10 -6.22 -0.03
N SER A 141 0.40 -5.73 1.00
CA SER A 141 -0.02 -6.57 2.11
C SER A 141 -1.47 -6.34 2.50
N PHE A 142 -2.12 -7.43 2.92
CA PHE A 142 -3.49 -7.47 3.41
C PHE A 142 -3.54 -8.19 4.76
N ILE A 143 -4.60 -7.97 5.53
CA ILE A 143 -4.97 -8.90 6.61
C ILE A 143 -5.35 -10.22 5.92
N GLU A 144 -4.82 -11.35 6.41
CA GLU A 144 -5.16 -12.66 5.86
C GLU A 144 -6.58 -13.04 6.26
N GLY A 145 -7.40 -13.41 5.28
CA GLY A 145 -8.81 -13.74 5.48
C GLY A 145 -9.61 -13.62 4.20
N ASN A 146 -10.93 -13.55 4.32
CA ASN A 146 -11.80 -13.39 3.15
C ASN A 146 -12.95 -12.40 3.39
N ASP A 147 -12.83 -11.58 4.42
CA ASP A 147 -13.87 -10.66 4.84
C ASP A 147 -13.76 -9.28 4.17
N GLU A 148 -14.87 -8.58 4.15
CA GLU A 148 -14.97 -7.19 3.78
C GLU A 148 -15.97 -6.54 4.75
N HIS A 149 -15.52 -5.52 5.50
CA HIS A 149 -16.38 -4.90 6.52
C HIS A 149 -15.97 -3.46 6.85
N ALA A 150 -16.92 -2.68 7.32
CA ALA A 150 -16.65 -1.42 7.98
C ALA A 150 -16.40 -1.66 9.48
N SER A 151 -15.32 -1.10 10.00
CA SER A 151 -15.03 -1.12 11.44
C SER A 151 -15.85 -0.07 12.18
N SER A 152 -16.04 -0.25 13.50
CA SER A 152 -16.74 0.69 14.36
C SER A 152 -16.10 2.08 14.44
N ASP A 153 -14.83 2.22 14.08
CA ASP A 153 -14.12 3.49 14.00
C ASP A 153 -14.25 4.20 12.64
N GLY A 154 -15.07 3.67 11.74
CA GLY A 154 -15.35 4.22 10.42
C GLY A 154 -14.38 3.77 9.32
N ARG A 155 -13.34 3.00 9.63
CA ARG A 155 -12.46 2.44 8.61
C ARG A 155 -13.11 1.25 7.93
N PHE A 156 -12.88 1.15 6.65
CA PHE A 156 -13.22 0.00 5.84
C PHE A 156 -12.02 -0.94 5.73
N TYR A 157 -12.26 -2.24 5.78
CA TYR A 157 -11.24 -3.26 5.64
C TYR A 157 -11.69 -4.35 4.69
N ASN A 158 -10.78 -4.77 3.82
CA ASN A 158 -10.88 -6.02 3.09
C ASN A 158 -9.71 -6.95 3.48
N SER A 159 -9.92 -8.23 3.33
CA SER A 159 -8.91 -9.25 3.55
C SER A 159 -8.87 -10.22 2.37
N TYR A 160 -7.73 -10.84 2.14
CA TYR A 160 -7.52 -11.83 1.09
C TYR A 160 -6.78 -13.04 1.65
N THR A 161 -7.13 -14.22 1.13
CA THR A 161 -6.27 -15.40 1.20
C THR A 161 -5.27 -15.37 0.02
N ALA A 162 -4.18 -16.13 0.13
CA ALA A 162 -3.23 -16.25 -0.98
C ALA A 162 -3.92 -16.75 -2.27
N GLU A 163 -4.90 -17.67 -2.13
CA GLU A 163 -5.65 -18.21 -3.24
C GLU A 163 -6.53 -17.15 -3.92
N SER A 164 -7.38 -16.46 -3.15
CA SER A 164 -8.28 -15.43 -3.70
C SER A 164 -7.52 -14.25 -4.31
N LEU A 165 -6.34 -13.93 -3.77
CA LEU A 165 -5.48 -12.89 -4.33
C LEU A 165 -4.83 -13.34 -5.65
N ARG A 166 -4.43 -14.61 -5.79
CA ARG A 166 -3.93 -15.18 -7.05
C ARG A 166 -5.00 -15.20 -8.14
N GLU A 167 -6.24 -15.55 -7.80
CA GLU A 167 -7.37 -15.50 -8.73
C GLU A 167 -7.59 -14.07 -9.26
N LEU A 168 -7.56 -13.08 -8.35
CA LEU A 168 -7.68 -11.68 -8.73
C LEU A 168 -6.55 -11.21 -9.64
N LEU A 169 -5.30 -11.58 -9.34
CA LEU A 169 -4.14 -11.24 -10.16
C LEU A 169 -4.16 -11.94 -11.52
N HIS A 170 -4.69 -13.15 -11.58
CA HIS A 170 -4.92 -13.84 -12.87
C HIS A 170 -5.93 -13.08 -13.75
N TYR A 171 -6.98 -12.53 -13.14
CA TYR A 171 -7.97 -11.69 -13.83
C TYR A 171 -7.35 -10.37 -14.32
N VAL A 172 -6.56 -9.69 -13.50
CA VAL A 172 -5.83 -8.46 -13.88
C VAL A 172 -4.86 -8.73 -15.03
N GLY A 173 -4.15 -9.87 -14.97
CA GLY A 173 -3.20 -10.28 -16.01
C GLY A 173 -1.92 -9.46 -16.04
N GLY A 174 -1.01 -9.82 -16.95
CA GLY A 174 0.23 -9.07 -17.20
C GLY A 174 1.26 -9.11 -16.05
N VAL A 175 1.08 -10.00 -15.08
CA VAL A 175 1.96 -10.16 -13.92
C VAL A 175 2.26 -11.62 -13.62
N ARG A 176 3.35 -11.86 -12.90
CA ARG A 176 3.66 -13.14 -12.27
C ARG A 176 3.92 -12.95 -10.78
N GLU A 177 3.55 -13.91 -9.98
CA GLU A 177 3.94 -13.97 -8.57
C GLU A 177 5.46 -14.19 -8.47
N VAL A 178 6.13 -13.41 -7.63
CA VAL A 178 7.55 -13.55 -7.30
C VAL A 178 7.69 -14.21 -5.94
N ASP A 179 6.86 -13.76 -4.98
CA ASP A 179 6.92 -14.23 -3.60
C ASP A 179 5.56 -14.02 -2.91
N CYS A 180 5.20 -14.97 -2.03
CA CYS A 180 3.98 -14.88 -1.22
C CYS A 180 4.24 -15.53 0.13
N TRP A 181 3.96 -14.80 1.24
CA TRP A 181 4.18 -15.33 2.58
C TRP A 181 3.26 -14.67 3.60
N THR A 182 3.08 -15.35 4.73
CA THR A 182 2.40 -14.81 5.91
C THR A 182 3.40 -14.26 6.89
N SER A 183 3.11 -13.11 7.47
CA SER A 183 3.85 -12.54 8.60
C SER A 183 2.90 -12.20 9.74
N PHE A 184 3.46 -12.07 10.93
CA PHE A 184 2.70 -11.66 12.11
C PHE A 184 3.15 -10.25 12.48
N GLY A 185 2.19 -9.42 12.90
CA GLY A 185 2.47 -8.10 13.45
C GLY A 185 3.13 -8.18 14.83
N ASP A 186 3.23 -7.03 15.49
CA ASP A 186 3.70 -6.95 16.87
C ASP A 186 2.89 -7.91 17.76
N PRO A 187 3.55 -8.84 18.51
CA PRO A 187 2.87 -9.76 19.41
C PRO A 187 2.00 -9.07 20.47
N ASP A 188 2.37 -7.83 20.85
CA ASP A 188 1.66 -7.01 21.82
C ASP A 188 0.53 -6.17 21.18
N SER A 189 0.38 -6.23 19.85
CA SER A 189 -0.71 -5.56 19.15
C SER A 189 -2.05 -6.22 19.46
N PRO A 190 -3.12 -5.45 19.73
CA PRO A 190 -4.47 -5.99 19.89
C PRO A 190 -4.98 -6.67 18.61
N ARG A 191 -4.36 -6.43 17.46
CA ARG A 191 -4.61 -7.13 16.19
C ARG A 191 -3.56 -8.21 15.96
N GLN A 192 -3.84 -9.42 16.41
CA GLN A 192 -2.99 -10.60 16.18
C GLN A 192 -3.28 -11.29 14.83
N ALA A 193 -4.03 -10.66 13.94
CA ALA A 193 -4.34 -11.25 12.64
C ALA A 193 -3.05 -11.39 11.80
N PRO A 194 -2.86 -12.53 11.12
CA PRO A 194 -1.75 -12.70 10.19
C PRO A 194 -1.87 -11.75 9.00
N TRP A 195 -0.73 -11.35 8.47
CA TRP A 195 -0.62 -10.52 7.29
C TRP A 195 -0.20 -11.36 6.10
N LEU A 196 -1.02 -11.36 5.07
CA LEU A 196 -0.65 -11.86 3.77
C LEU A 196 0.20 -10.82 3.05
N ASN A 197 1.38 -11.23 2.62
CA ASN A 197 2.32 -10.38 1.88
C ASN A 197 2.55 -10.99 0.51
N MET A 198 2.62 -10.16 -0.52
CA MET A 198 2.88 -10.62 -1.87
C MET A 198 3.78 -9.67 -2.63
N ILE A 199 4.70 -10.24 -3.42
CA ILE A 199 5.48 -9.54 -4.44
C ILE A 199 5.09 -10.10 -5.79
N ILE A 200 4.73 -9.21 -6.70
CA ILE A 200 4.47 -9.53 -8.10
C ILE A 200 5.47 -8.82 -9.00
N GLN A 201 5.66 -9.33 -10.20
CA GLN A 201 6.44 -8.69 -11.25
C GLN A 201 5.59 -8.48 -12.49
N ARG A 202 5.66 -7.28 -13.07
CA ARG A 202 5.07 -7.00 -14.37
C ARG A 202 5.79 -7.81 -15.45
N ILE A 203 5.05 -8.63 -16.19
CA ILE A 203 5.57 -9.37 -17.33
C ILE A 203 5.75 -8.40 -18.51
N THR A 204 6.87 -8.50 -19.18
CA THR A 204 7.07 -7.80 -20.46
C THR A 204 6.23 -8.49 -21.52
N PRO A 205 5.35 -7.78 -22.24
CA PRO A 205 4.65 -8.37 -23.38
C PRO A 205 5.63 -8.71 -24.50
#